data_a63bc78572af923b8265317d04a8d2b0
#
_entry.id   a63bc78572af923b8265317d04a8d2b0
#
_cell.length_a   1.000
_cell.length_b   1.000
_cell.length_c   1.000
_cell.angle_alpha   90.00
_cell.angle_beta   90.00
_cell.angle_gamma   90.00
#
_symmetry.space_group_name_H-M   'P 1'
#
loop_
_entity.id
_entity.type
_entity.pdbx_description
1 polymer ?
#
loop_
_entity_poly.entity_id
_entity_poly.type
_entity_poly.pdbx_seq_one_letter_code
_entity_poly.pdbx_strand_id
1 'polypeptide(L)'
;MTITLTHAKSAAVAAARAAARDSSADDSASDDALIRRIAAGDQLAMRTLFARHRIPLYRWLLRIVRDETTAEDLLSDVFLDVWRQAASFEGRASVSTWLLAIARYKALSARRSRVDSELDERIASTIADPADNPEAALQKKNRSEVLRDSLATLSPEHGEVIDLVYYHGKSVKEVADIIGVGEATVKTRMFYARRKLASLVAVA
;
A
#
# COMPACT_ATOMS: atom_id res chain seq x y z
N MET A 1 16.29 -33.81 43.13
CA MET A 1 15.69 -33.51 41.83
C MET A 1 15.52 -31.99 41.55
N THR A 2 16.50 -31.13 41.87
CA THR A 2 16.33 -29.65 41.81
C THR A 2 17.22 -28.96 40.75
N ILE A 3 18.13 -29.68 40.10
CA ILE A 3 19.15 -29.09 39.20
C ILE A 3 18.65 -28.96 37.75
N THR A 4 17.67 -29.75 37.33
CA THR A 4 17.18 -29.76 35.94
C THR A 4 16.30 -28.57 35.54
N LEU A 5 15.62 -27.94 36.52
CA LEU A 5 14.68 -26.81 36.25
C LEU A 5 15.42 -25.49 36.01
N THR A 6 16.61 -25.30 36.59
CA THR A 6 17.41 -24.08 36.47
C THR A 6 18.07 -23.97 35.10
N HIS A 7 18.51 -25.10 34.52
CA HIS A 7 19.12 -25.13 33.16
C HIS A 7 18.10 -24.86 32.05
N ALA A 8 16.85 -25.38 32.17
CA ALA A 8 15.80 -25.12 31.19
C ALA A 8 15.36 -23.64 31.16
N LYS A 9 15.27 -23.00 32.33
CA LYS A 9 14.96 -21.55 32.40
C LYS A 9 16.10 -20.68 31.84
N SER A 10 17.35 -21.06 32.06
CA SER A 10 18.50 -20.32 31.51
C SER A 10 18.59 -20.43 30.00
N ALA A 11 18.32 -21.62 29.42
CA ALA A 11 18.27 -21.82 27.99
C ALA A 11 17.12 -21.06 27.31
N ALA A 12 15.94 -21.03 27.93
CA ALA A 12 14.79 -20.28 27.41
C ALA A 12 15.04 -18.76 27.43
N VAL A 13 15.69 -18.23 28.49
CA VAL A 13 16.06 -16.82 28.58
C VAL A 13 17.16 -16.46 27.56
N ALA A 14 18.13 -17.35 27.34
CA ALA A 14 19.16 -17.15 26.33
C ALA A 14 18.57 -17.17 24.92
N ALA A 15 17.65 -18.10 24.60
CA ALA A 15 16.94 -18.15 23.33
C ALA A 15 16.06 -16.91 23.10
N ALA A 16 15.35 -16.44 24.13
CA ALA A 16 14.55 -15.21 24.03
C ALA A 16 15.41 -13.95 23.81
N ARG A 17 16.61 -13.89 24.46
CA ARG A 17 17.57 -12.79 24.23
C ARG A 17 18.23 -12.86 22.85
N ALA A 18 18.49 -14.05 22.32
CA ALA A 18 19.00 -14.23 20.97
C ALA A 18 17.94 -13.81 19.93
N ALA A 19 16.69 -14.23 20.10
CA ALA A 19 15.57 -13.81 19.24
C ALA A 19 15.32 -12.29 19.29
N ALA A 20 15.44 -11.66 20.47
CA ALA A 20 15.30 -10.22 20.62
C ALA A 20 16.46 -9.44 19.96
N ARG A 21 17.69 -9.97 19.98
CA ARG A 21 18.84 -9.37 19.29
C ARG A 21 18.73 -9.51 17.78
N ASP A 22 18.24 -10.64 17.30
CA ASP A 22 18.01 -10.90 15.88
C ASP A 22 16.88 -10.00 15.34
N SER A 23 15.81 -9.82 16.10
CA SER A 23 14.74 -8.87 15.80
C SER A 23 15.22 -7.41 15.75
N SER A 24 16.13 -6.98 16.64
CA SER A 24 16.65 -5.61 16.63
C SER A 24 17.64 -5.37 15.47
N ALA A 25 18.42 -6.37 15.10
CA ALA A 25 19.30 -6.31 13.93
C ALA A 25 18.49 -6.26 12.62
N ASP A 26 17.35 -6.95 12.57
CA ASP A 26 16.43 -6.93 11.44
C ASP A 26 15.72 -5.58 11.30
N ASP A 27 15.37 -4.95 12.40
CA ASP A 27 14.70 -3.63 12.38
C ASP A 27 15.62 -2.52 11.82
N SER A 28 16.94 -2.67 11.91
CA SER A 28 17.93 -1.78 11.32
C SER A 28 18.39 -2.16 9.91
N ALA A 29 18.07 -3.37 9.42
CA ALA A 29 18.47 -3.83 8.09
C ALA A 29 17.77 -3.02 6.98
N SER A 30 18.49 -2.72 5.89
CA SER A 30 17.88 -2.09 4.71
C SER A 30 16.88 -3.02 4.03
N ASP A 31 15.87 -2.47 3.36
CA ASP A 31 14.89 -3.29 2.62
C ASP A 31 15.55 -4.16 1.55
N ASP A 32 16.63 -3.68 0.91
CA ASP A 32 17.42 -4.49 -0.04
C ASP A 32 18.11 -5.69 0.63
N ALA A 33 18.56 -5.52 1.88
CA ALA A 33 19.12 -6.62 2.65
C ALA A 33 18.04 -7.64 3.03
N LEU A 34 16.85 -7.16 3.39
CA LEU A 34 15.70 -8.02 3.68
C LEU A 34 15.29 -8.82 2.44
N ILE A 35 15.19 -8.20 1.26
CA ILE A 35 14.83 -8.91 0.01
C ILE A 35 15.83 -10.02 -0.31
N ARG A 36 17.15 -9.77 -0.18
CA ARG A 36 18.16 -10.83 -0.39
C ARG A 36 17.99 -12.00 0.58
N ARG A 37 17.67 -11.74 1.84
CA ARG A 37 17.40 -12.78 2.85
C ARG A 37 16.10 -13.53 2.54
N ILE A 38 15.05 -12.84 2.11
CA ILE A 38 13.79 -13.44 1.67
C ILE A 38 14.04 -14.37 0.48
N ALA A 39 14.86 -13.96 -0.48
CA ALA A 39 15.27 -14.80 -1.61
C ALA A 39 15.98 -16.09 -1.17
N ALA A 40 16.64 -16.08 0.00
CA ALA A 40 17.25 -17.27 0.62
C ALA A 40 16.26 -18.06 1.51
N GLY A 41 14.98 -17.67 1.56
CA GLY A 41 13.96 -18.37 2.34
C GLY A 41 13.83 -17.91 3.81
N ASP A 42 14.37 -16.74 4.17
CA ASP A 42 14.33 -16.23 5.53
C ASP A 42 12.96 -15.63 5.87
N GLN A 43 12.20 -16.35 6.70
CA GLN A 43 10.87 -15.94 7.14
C GLN A 43 10.89 -14.74 8.09
N LEU A 44 11.97 -14.55 8.87
CA LEU A 44 12.07 -13.42 9.78
C LEU A 44 12.25 -12.10 8.99
N ALA A 45 13.10 -12.11 7.97
CA ALA A 45 13.24 -10.98 7.04
C ALA A 45 11.91 -10.64 6.37
N MET A 46 11.11 -11.64 6.00
CA MET A 46 9.77 -11.43 5.43
C MET A 46 8.81 -10.76 6.42
N ARG A 47 8.81 -11.22 7.68
CA ARG A 47 7.99 -10.59 8.74
C ARG A 47 8.37 -9.14 8.97
N THR A 48 9.67 -8.84 8.97
CA THR A 48 10.18 -7.47 9.12
C THR A 48 9.76 -6.58 7.97
N LEU A 49 9.92 -7.04 6.73
CA LEU A 49 9.49 -6.32 5.54
C LEU A 49 7.97 -6.07 5.57
N PHE A 50 7.17 -7.08 5.91
CA PHE A 50 5.73 -6.97 6.09
C PHE A 50 5.37 -5.91 7.14
N ALA A 51 5.98 -5.96 8.31
CA ALA A 51 5.71 -5.01 9.40
C ALA A 51 5.95 -3.55 8.98
N ARG A 52 7.01 -3.30 8.19
CA ARG A 52 7.35 -1.95 7.69
C ARG A 52 6.36 -1.43 6.65
N HIS A 53 5.97 -2.28 5.71
CA HIS A 53 5.27 -1.83 4.51
C HIS A 53 3.76 -2.10 4.52
N ARG A 54 3.22 -2.93 5.43
CA ARG A 54 1.80 -3.31 5.43
C ARG A 54 0.85 -2.12 5.51
N ILE A 55 1.11 -1.15 6.39
CA ILE A 55 0.18 -0.03 6.60
C ILE A 55 0.14 0.91 5.39
N PRO A 56 1.29 1.41 4.85
CA PRO A 56 1.25 2.24 3.66
C PRO A 56 0.69 1.49 2.44
N LEU A 57 1.03 0.21 2.24
CA LEU A 57 0.49 -0.58 1.14
C LEU A 57 -1.01 -0.83 1.27
N TYR A 58 -1.50 -1.18 2.47
CA TYR A 58 -2.93 -1.35 2.73
C TYR A 58 -3.72 -0.06 2.39
N ARG A 59 -3.25 1.10 2.87
CA ARG A 59 -3.88 2.39 2.57
C ARG A 59 -3.89 2.70 1.08
N TRP A 60 -2.81 2.36 0.40
CA TRP A 60 -2.70 2.51 -1.05
C TRP A 60 -3.70 1.63 -1.79
N LEU A 61 -3.78 0.34 -1.44
CA LEU A 61 -4.73 -0.61 -2.00
C LEU A 61 -6.17 -0.18 -1.75
N LEU A 62 -6.52 0.15 -0.50
CA LEU A 62 -7.85 0.60 -0.10
C LEU A 62 -8.31 1.83 -0.91
N ARG A 63 -7.41 2.76 -1.18
CA ARG A 63 -7.72 3.93 -2.00
C ARG A 63 -8.06 3.57 -3.45
N ILE A 64 -7.43 2.52 -4.00
CA ILE A 64 -7.68 2.08 -5.37
C ILE A 64 -8.95 1.24 -5.46
N VAL A 65 -9.14 0.27 -4.57
CA VAL A 65 -10.25 -0.70 -4.65
C VAL A 65 -11.51 -0.25 -3.91
N ARG A 66 -11.38 0.63 -2.90
CA ARG A 66 -12.47 1.18 -2.06
C ARG A 66 -13.28 0.13 -1.32
N ASP A 67 -12.68 -1.01 -1.04
CA ASP A 67 -13.26 -2.12 -0.31
C ASP A 67 -12.21 -2.72 0.63
N GLU A 68 -12.53 -2.81 1.92
CA GLU A 68 -11.57 -3.20 2.96
C GLU A 68 -11.15 -4.67 2.81
N THR A 69 -12.11 -5.56 2.60
CA THR A 69 -11.85 -6.99 2.45
C THR A 69 -10.95 -7.26 1.24
N THR A 70 -11.29 -6.68 0.09
CA THR A 70 -10.45 -6.77 -1.12
C THR A 70 -9.06 -6.19 -0.88
N ALA A 71 -8.93 -5.08 -0.14
CA ALA A 71 -7.63 -4.48 0.15
C ALA A 71 -6.75 -5.38 1.04
N GLU A 72 -7.34 -6.09 2.02
CA GLU A 72 -6.64 -7.05 2.88
C GLU A 72 -6.18 -8.29 2.11
N ASP A 73 -7.05 -8.83 1.26
CA ASP A 73 -6.72 -9.97 0.39
C ASP A 73 -5.58 -9.62 -0.58
N LEU A 74 -5.69 -8.46 -1.22
CA LEU A 74 -4.64 -7.98 -2.13
C LEU A 74 -3.32 -7.69 -1.42
N LEU A 75 -3.36 -7.18 -0.17
CA LEU A 75 -2.15 -6.99 0.63
C LEU A 75 -1.45 -8.34 0.87
N SER A 76 -2.20 -9.36 1.24
CA SER A 76 -1.68 -10.72 1.43
C SER A 76 -1.07 -11.27 0.14
N ASP A 77 -1.76 -11.08 -0.97
CA ASP A 77 -1.30 -11.46 -2.30
C ASP A 77 -0.03 -10.73 -2.75
N VAL A 78 0.12 -9.44 -2.43
CA VAL A 78 1.35 -8.68 -2.71
C VAL A 78 2.54 -9.33 -2.01
N PHE A 79 2.41 -9.64 -0.72
CA PHE A 79 3.51 -10.23 0.04
C PHE A 79 3.79 -11.68 -0.34
N LEU A 80 2.79 -12.42 -0.80
CA LEU A 80 2.98 -13.75 -1.38
C LEU A 80 3.80 -13.68 -2.68
N ASP A 81 3.52 -12.68 -3.54
CA ASP A 81 4.31 -12.46 -4.75
C ASP A 81 5.74 -11.99 -4.42
N VAL A 82 5.91 -11.15 -3.41
CA VAL A 82 7.24 -10.77 -2.90
C VAL A 82 8.03 -12.01 -2.49
N TRP A 83 7.42 -12.90 -1.71
CA TRP A 83 8.07 -14.15 -1.31
C TRP A 83 8.51 -15.01 -2.50
N ARG A 84 7.65 -15.11 -3.52
CA ARG A 84 7.94 -15.92 -4.72
C ARG A 84 8.96 -15.27 -5.64
N GLN A 85 9.00 -13.94 -5.71
CA GLN A 85 9.76 -13.18 -6.69
C GLN A 85 11.01 -12.49 -6.12
N ALA A 86 11.28 -12.62 -4.81
CA ALA A 86 12.41 -11.95 -4.16
C ALA A 86 13.75 -12.27 -4.86
N ALA A 87 13.94 -13.49 -5.34
CA ALA A 87 15.15 -13.90 -6.05
C ALA A 87 15.32 -13.22 -7.42
N SER A 88 14.25 -12.72 -8.04
CA SER A 88 14.27 -12.01 -9.31
C SER A 88 14.34 -10.49 -9.18
N PHE A 89 14.35 -9.98 -7.95
CA PHE A 89 14.47 -8.54 -7.70
C PHE A 89 15.87 -8.04 -8.05
N GLU A 90 15.97 -7.23 -9.10
CA GLU A 90 17.26 -6.75 -9.64
C GLU A 90 17.76 -5.46 -9.02
N GLY A 91 17.02 -4.83 -8.11
CA GLY A 91 17.41 -3.56 -7.47
C GLY A 91 17.39 -2.35 -8.40
N ARG A 92 16.70 -2.41 -9.55
CA ARG A 92 16.58 -1.26 -10.49
C ARG A 92 15.78 -0.10 -9.90
N ALA A 93 14.90 -0.39 -8.97
CA ALA A 93 14.11 0.57 -8.20
C ALA A 93 14.21 0.25 -6.70
N SER A 94 13.82 1.18 -5.85
CA SER A 94 13.73 0.89 -4.41
C SER A 94 12.70 -0.22 -4.15
N VAL A 95 12.91 -1.01 -3.08
CA VAL A 95 11.96 -2.07 -2.69
C VAL A 95 10.55 -1.50 -2.51
N SER A 96 10.42 -0.33 -1.88
CA SER A 96 9.11 0.31 -1.70
C SER A 96 8.44 0.71 -3.02
N THR A 97 9.21 1.12 -4.03
CA THR A 97 8.69 1.38 -5.39
C THR A 97 8.20 0.11 -6.05
N TRP A 98 8.97 -0.97 -5.94
CA TRP A 98 8.60 -2.29 -6.46
C TRP A 98 7.32 -2.84 -5.80
N LEU A 99 7.22 -2.74 -4.47
CA LEU A 99 6.02 -3.14 -3.71
C LEU A 99 4.77 -2.37 -4.17
N LEU A 100 4.88 -1.05 -4.35
CA LEU A 100 3.78 -0.20 -4.83
C LEU A 100 3.36 -0.56 -6.26
N ALA A 101 4.31 -0.89 -7.13
CA ALA A 101 4.02 -1.32 -8.50
C ALA A 101 3.25 -2.67 -8.52
N ILE A 102 3.67 -3.66 -7.73
CA ILE A 102 2.95 -4.94 -7.57
C ILE A 102 1.53 -4.68 -7.04
N ALA A 103 1.41 -3.90 -5.96
CA ALA A 103 0.14 -3.58 -5.33
C ALA A 103 -0.82 -2.90 -6.33
N ARG A 104 -0.33 -1.92 -7.10
CA ARG A 104 -1.10 -1.25 -8.13
C ARG A 104 -1.60 -2.21 -9.21
N TYR A 105 -0.71 -3.04 -9.73
CA TYR A 105 -1.08 -4.02 -10.74
C TYR A 105 -2.21 -4.93 -10.27
N LYS A 106 -2.08 -5.49 -9.07
CA LYS A 106 -3.12 -6.34 -8.46
C LYS A 106 -4.44 -5.60 -8.24
N ALA A 107 -4.39 -4.38 -7.71
CA ALA A 107 -5.58 -3.57 -7.46
C ALA A 107 -6.33 -3.21 -8.75
N LEU A 108 -5.62 -2.85 -9.81
CA LEU A 108 -6.24 -2.55 -11.11
C LEU A 108 -6.79 -3.83 -11.78
N SER A 109 -6.15 -4.97 -11.59
CA SER A 109 -6.64 -6.26 -12.08
C SER A 109 -7.94 -6.66 -11.36
N ALA A 110 -7.99 -6.55 -10.03
CA ALA A 110 -9.18 -6.83 -9.24
C ALA A 110 -10.35 -5.91 -9.61
N ARG A 111 -10.09 -4.61 -9.83
CA ARG A 111 -11.13 -3.68 -10.31
C ARG A 111 -11.69 -4.06 -11.67
N ARG A 112 -10.85 -4.47 -12.60
CA ARG A 112 -11.31 -4.91 -13.94
C ARG A 112 -12.19 -6.15 -13.83
N SER A 113 -11.74 -7.17 -13.11
CA SER A 113 -12.50 -8.40 -12.90
C SER A 113 -13.87 -8.14 -12.26
N ARG A 114 -13.95 -7.19 -11.30
CA ARG A 114 -15.22 -6.81 -10.69
C ARG A 114 -16.17 -6.13 -11.68
N VAL A 115 -15.66 -5.20 -12.50
CA VAL A 115 -16.47 -4.52 -13.53
C VAL A 115 -17.00 -5.54 -14.55
N ASP A 116 -16.16 -6.49 -14.98
CA ASP A 116 -16.56 -7.54 -15.91
C ASP A 116 -17.64 -8.42 -15.29
N SER A 117 -17.51 -8.81 -14.00
CA SER A 117 -18.52 -9.59 -13.27
C SER A 117 -19.85 -8.83 -13.07
N GLU A 118 -19.78 -7.53 -12.73
CA GLU A 118 -20.97 -6.67 -12.62
C GLU A 118 -21.67 -6.44 -13.95
N LEU A 119 -20.93 -6.42 -15.07
CA LEU A 119 -21.51 -6.37 -16.42
C LEU A 119 -22.27 -7.68 -16.76
N ASP A 120 -21.68 -8.82 -16.45
CA ASP A 120 -22.31 -10.12 -16.66
C ASP A 120 -23.57 -10.29 -15.80
N GLU A 121 -23.56 -9.83 -14.54
CA GLU A 121 -24.74 -9.80 -13.66
C GLU A 121 -25.82 -8.81 -14.14
N ARG A 122 -25.43 -7.63 -14.66
CA ARG A 122 -26.37 -6.65 -15.23
C ARG A 122 -27.01 -7.12 -16.51
N ILE A 123 -26.34 -7.93 -17.31
CA ILE A 123 -26.94 -8.59 -18.48
C ILE A 123 -27.97 -9.64 -18.03
N ALA A 124 -27.79 -10.22 -16.83
CA ALA A 124 -28.71 -11.20 -16.25
C ALA A 124 -29.83 -10.58 -15.40
N SER A 125 -29.71 -9.34 -14.92
CA SER A 125 -30.70 -8.68 -14.06
C SER A 125 -30.95 -7.23 -14.48
N THR A 126 -32.09 -6.99 -15.11
CA THR A 126 -32.61 -5.63 -15.38
C THR A 126 -33.30 -5.11 -14.11
N ILE A 127 -32.58 -4.43 -13.21
CA ILE A 127 -33.17 -3.64 -12.09
C ILE A 127 -32.30 -2.41 -11.80
N ALA A 128 -33.01 -1.27 -11.67
CA ALA A 128 -32.48 0.07 -11.52
C ALA A 128 -31.71 0.32 -10.22
N ASP A 129 -30.69 1.14 -10.37
CA ASP A 129 -29.84 1.67 -9.30
C ASP A 129 -30.49 2.89 -8.61
N PRO A 130 -30.58 2.96 -7.28
CA PRO A 130 -30.95 4.19 -6.58
C PRO A 130 -29.71 5.03 -6.32
N ALA A 131 -29.68 6.22 -6.91
CA ALA A 131 -28.69 7.25 -6.62
C ALA A 131 -28.76 7.70 -5.17
N ASP A 132 -27.71 7.50 -4.41
CA ASP A 132 -27.54 8.08 -3.07
C ASP A 132 -27.23 9.58 -3.19
N ASN A 133 -28.14 10.37 -2.63
CA ASN A 133 -27.99 11.80 -2.45
C ASN A 133 -27.57 12.09 -0.99
N PRO A 134 -26.35 12.56 -0.72
CA PRO A 134 -25.98 12.95 0.64
C PRO A 134 -26.33 14.42 0.89
N GLU A 135 -27.40 14.66 1.61
CA GLU A 135 -27.68 15.93 2.24
C GLU A 135 -26.63 16.22 3.34
N ALA A 136 -25.74 17.17 3.07
CA ALA A 136 -24.63 17.52 3.93
C ALA A 136 -25.10 18.42 5.09
N ALA A 137 -24.93 17.92 6.30
CA ALA A 137 -25.02 18.72 7.53
C ALA A 137 -23.89 19.75 7.57
N LEU A 138 -24.25 21.03 7.69
CA LEU A 138 -23.32 22.14 7.91
C LEU A 138 -22.74 22.05 9.33
N GLN A 139 -21.59 21.44 9.48
CA GLN A 139 -20.74 21.61 10.66
C GLN A 139 -19.41 22.21 10.21
N LYS A 140 -18.84 23.12 11.03
CA LYS A 140 -17.50 23.69 10.81
C LYS A 140 -16.50 22.54 10.62
N LYS A 141 -16.20 22.20 9.38
CA LYS A 141 -15.25 21.14 9.03
C LYS A 141 -13.85 21.56 9.47
N ASN A 142 -13.19 20.69 10.20
CA ASN A 142 -11.77 20.83 10.55
C ASN A 142 -10.94 20.82 9.25
N ARG A 143 -9.82 21.56 9.20
CA ARG A 143 -8.92 21.63 8.02
C ARG A 143 -8.55 20.25 7.44
N SER A 144 -8.45 19.24 8.29
CA SER A 144 -8.19 17.86 7.86
C SER A 144 -9.36 17.19 7.14
N GLU A 145 -10.59 17.56 7.46
CA GLU A 145 -11.80 17.08 6.77
C GLU A 145 -11.95 17.77 5.41
N VAL A 146 -11.75 19.08 5.36
CA VAL A 146 -11.74 19.84 4.09
C VAL A 146 -10.68 19.28 3.13
N LEU A 147 -9.48 18.98 3.61
CA LEU A 147 -8.43 18.39 2.79
C LEU A 147 -8.80 16.97 2.31
N ARG A 148 -9.39 16.15 3.18
CA ARG A 148 -9.83 14.78 2.82
C ARG A 148 -10.92 14.82 1.77
N ASP A 149 -11.93 15.68 1.93
CA ASP A 149 -12.99 15.86 0.97
C ASP A 149 -12.45 16.40 -0.37
N SER A 150 -11.54 17.36 -0.32
CA SER A 150 -10.88 17.89 -1.51
C SER A 150 -10.08 16.82 -2.27
N LEU A 151 -9.38 15.94 -1.56
CA LEU A 151 -8.68 14.80 -2.16
C LEU A 151 -9.65 13.80 -2.80
N ALA A 152 -10.82 13.59 -2.20
CA ALA A 152 -11.86 12.71 -2.73
C ALA A 152 -12.47 13.21 -4.04
N THR A 153 -12.43 14.54 -4.31
CA THR A 153 -12.93 15.13 -5.56
C THR A 153 -11.96 15.08 -6.73
N LEU A 154 -10.71 14.65 -6.49
CA LEU A 154 -9.75 14.47 -7.58
C LEU A 154 -10.15 13.28 -8.46
N SER A 155 -9.82 13.36 -9.76
CA SER A 155 -9.91 12.16 -10.61
C SER A 155 -8.96 11.06 -10.08
N PRO A 156 -9.24 9.79 -10.35
CA PRO A 156 -8.38 8.69 -9.91
C PRO A 156 -6.90 8.91 -10.25
N GLU A 157 -6.60 9.38 -11.46
CA GLU A 157 -5.22 9.59 -11.93
C GLU A 157 -4.53 10.75 -11.22
N HIS A 158 -5.28 11.80 -10.88
CA HIS A 158 -4.76 12.94 -10.12
C HIS A 158 -4.54 12.58 -8.65
N GLY A 159 -5.51 11.86 -8.05
CA GLY A 159 -5.39 11.35 -6.68
C GLY A 159 -4.20 10.39 -6.53
N GLU A 160 -3.99 9.53 -7.52
CA GLU A 160 -2.90 8.56 -7.55
C GLU A 160 -1.51 9.23 -7.51
N VAL A 161 -1.26 10.24 -8.34
CA VAL A 161 0.05 10.93 -8.33
C VAL A 161 0.27 11.76 -7.07
N ILE A 162 -0.77 12.37 -6.51
CA ILE A 162 -0.69 13.10 -5.24
C ILE A 162 -0.33 12.15 -4.10
N ASP A 163 -0.96 10.99 -4.04
CA ASP A 163 -0.72 9.99 -3.01
C ASP A 163 0.71 9.46 -3.05
N LEU A 164 1.17 9.06 -4.22
CA LEU A 164 2.53 8.54 -4.41
C LEU A 164 3.60 9.56 -4.04
N VAL A 165 3.41 10.84 -4.39
CA VAL A 165 4.40 11.88 -4.10
C VAL A 165 4.37 12.30 -2.63
N TYR A 166 3.19 12.58 -2.08
CA TYR A 166 3.07 13.20 -0.75
C TYR A 166 2.96 12.20 0.38
N TYR A 167 2.30 11.05 0.17
CA TYR A 167 2.13 10.02 1.19
C TYR A 167 3.25 8.98 1.17
N HIS A 168 3.67 8.58 -0.05
CA HIS A 168 4.70 7.57 -0.22
C HIS A 168 6.10 8.16 -0.47
N GLY A 169 6.23 9.50 -0.57
CA GLY A 169 7.50 10.19 -0.74
C GLY A 169 8.23 9.85 -2.05
N LYS A 170 7.47 9.49 -3.10
CA LYS A 170 8.05 9.06 -4.37
C LYS A 170 8.46 10.23 -5.23
N SER A 171 9.63 10.12 -5.86
CA SER A 171 10.08 11.04 -6.90
C SER A 171 9.22 10.92 -8.16
N VAL A 172 9.22 11.94 -9.01
CA VAL A 172 8.48 11.92 -10.29
C VAL A 172 8.87 10.71 -11.15
N LYS A 173 10.14 10.31 -11.14
CA LYS A 173 10.62 9.13 -11.85
C LYS A 173 10.02 7.85 -11.27
N GLU A 174 10.10 7.66 -9.95
CA GLU A 174 9.53 6.47 -9.30
C GLU A 174 8.01 6.39 -9.50
N VAL A 175 7.31 7.53 -9.45
CA VAL A 175 5.87 7.58 -9.78
C VAL A 175 5.64 7.14 -11.22
N ALA A 176 6.43 7.63 -12.17
CA ALA A 176 6.34 7.22 -13.58
C ALA A 176 6.52 5.71 -13.75
N ASP A 177 7.51 5.13 -13.05
CA ASP A 177 7.78 3.69 -13.03
C ASP A 177 6.61 2.90 -12.41
N ILE A 178 6.02 3.37 -11.29
CA ILE A 178 4.89 2.71 -10.62
C ILE A 178 3.64 2.72 -11.50
N ILE A 179 3.31 3.87 -12.10
CA ILE A 179 2.04 4.01 -12.84
C ILE A 179 2.15 3.69 -14.33
N GLY A 180 3.36 3.45 -14.83
CA GLY A 180 3.59 3.05 -16.21
C GLY A 180 3.34 4.16 -17.23
N VAL A 181 3.71 5.43 -16.92
CA VAL A 181 3.58 6.59 -17.82
C VAL A 181 4.88 7.38 -17.87
N GLY A 182 5.01 8.28 -18.83
CA GLY A 182 6.18 9.18 -18.90
C GLY A 182 6.19 10.22 -17.76
N GLU A 183 7.39 10.65 -17.32
CA GLU A 183 7.57 11.68 -16.29
C GLU A 183 6.85 13.00 -16.63
N ALA A 184 6.77 13.38 -17.91
CA ALA A 184 6.02 14.55 -18.36
C ALA A 184 4.54 14.45 -17.99
N THR A 185 3.94 13.26 -18.17
CA THR A 185 2.55 13.00 -17.78
C THR A 185 2.35 13.11 -16.28
N VAL A 186 3.29 12.56 -15.48
CA VAL A 186 3.27 12.71 -14.01
C VAL A 186 3.29 14.18 -13.61
N LYS A 187 4.20 14.98 -14.17
CA LYS A 187 4.31 16.42 -13.89
C LYS A 187 3.02 17.17 -14.24
N THR A 188 2.43 16.85 -15.37
CA THR A 188 1.15 17.43 -15.82
C THR A 188 0.00 17.07 -14.89
N ARG A 189 -0.14 15.79 -14.52
CA ARG A 189 -1.16 15.34 -13.54
C ARG A 189 -0.98 16.01 -12.18
N MET A 190 0.25 16.12 -11.68
CA MET A 190 0.56 16.83 -10.44
C MET A 190 0.18 18.32 -10.50
N PHE A 191 0.46 18.98 -11.64
CA PHE A 191 0.11 20.40 -11.83
C PHE A 191 -1.41 20.61 -11.72
N TYR A 192 -2.20 19.84 -12.47
CA TYR A 192 -3.66 19.96 -12.44
C TYR A 192 -4.27 19.55 -11.09
N ALA A 193 -3.74 18.48 -10.48
CA ALA A 193 -4.18 18.06 -9.15
C ALA A 193 -3.95 19.16 -8.11
N ARG A 194 -2.76 19.76 -8.06
CA ARG A 194 -2.46 20.87 -7.14
C ARG A 194 -3.34 22.09 -7.40
N ARG A 195 -3.55 22.44 -8.67
CA ARG A 195 -4.42 23.58 -9.05
C ARG A 195 -5.84 23.36 -8.55
N LYS A 196 -6.37 22.14 -8.74
CA LYS A 196 -7.72 21.80 -8.26
C LYS A 196 -7.81 21.84 -6.74
N LEU A 197 -6.82 21.27 -6.02
CA LEU A 197 -6.79 21.33 -4.56
C LEU A 197 -6.69 22.76 -4.04
N ALA A 198 -5.85 23.60 -4.65
CA ALA A 198 -5.72 25.00 -4.27
C ALA A 198 -7.05 25.76 -4.41
N SER A 199 -7.82 25.53 -5.48
CA SER A 199 -9.12 26.17 -5.67
C SER A 199 -10.16 25.71 -4.64
N LEU A 200 -10.12 24.46 -4.18
CA LEU A 200 -11.04 23.92 -3.19
C LEU A 200 -10.73 24.41 -1.77
N VAL A 201 -9.46 24.49 -1.41
CA VAL A 201 -9.01 24.98 -0.10
C VAL A 201 -9.18 26.50 0.04
N ALA A 202 -9.10 27.27 -1.06
CA ALA A 202 -9.30 28.72 -1.03
C ALA A 202 -10.77 29.13 -0.84
N VAL A 203 -11.72 28.23 -1.05
CA VAL A 203 -13.18 28.47 -0.93
C VAL A 203 -13.74 27.99 0.42
N ALA A 204 -12.96 27.23 1.18
CA ALA A 204 -13.34 26.65 2.47
C ALA A 204 -12.80 27.48 3.65
#